data_c535aebadde94a47431b6d4affe5374d
#
_entry.id   c535aebadde94a47431b6d4affe5374d
#
_cell.length_a   1.000
_cell.length_b   1.000
_cell.length_c   1.000
_cell.angle_alpha   90.00
_cell.angle_beta   90.00
_cell.angle_gamma   90.00
#
_symmetry.space_group_name_H-M   'P 1'
#
loop_
_entity.id
_entity.type
_entity.pdbx_description
1 polymer ?
#
loop_
_entity_poly.entity_id
_entity_poly.type
_entity_poly.pdbx_seq_one_letter_code
_entity_poly.pdbx_strand_id
1 'polypeptide(L)'
;MAKEKFNLTKEGLEKVQAELNNLREVERPRIIAALKDARAQGDLSENADYDAARHEQSSVEGRIQELEYMVENVNIIEPPKNSVGLGSVVTIKYMDDDEEEVYSIVGPTEVDVNNNKISDKSPIGSAIVGAKVGDVCPVQAPNGSY
;
A
#
# COMPACT_ATOMS: atom_id res chain seq x y z
N MET A 1 19.84 -3.87 16.37
CA MET A 1 18.80 -4.62 15.66
C MET A 1 18.71 -4.16 14.22
N ALA A 2 18.64 -5.09 13.29
CA ALA A 2 18.42 -4.74 11.91
C ALA A 2 16.99 -4.16 11.77
N LYS A 3 16.88 -2.99 11.19
CA LYS A 3 15.56 -2.40 10.88
C LYS A 3 14.94 -3.18 9.71
N GLU A 4 13.65 -3.48 9.82
CA GLU A 4 12.93 -4.06 8.69
C GLU A 4 12.92 -3.07 7.52
N LYS A 5 13.18 -3.59 6.32
CA LYS A 5 13.08 -2.80 5.11
C LYS A 5 11.76 -3.08 4.41
N PHE A 6 11.17 -2.04 3.87
CA PHE A 6 9.94 -2.15 3.08
C PHE A 6 10.31 -2.38 1.62
N ASN A 7 9.84 -3.51 1.09
CA ASN A 7 10.07 -3.85 -0.31
C ASN A 7 9.00 -3.17 -1.16
N LEU A 8 9.40 -2.16 -1.91
CA LEU A 8 8.50 -1.41 -2.78
C LEU A 8 9.05 -1.38 -4.21
N THR A 9 8.13 -1.37 -5.16
CA THR A 9 8.48 -1.02 -6.54
C THR A 9 8.76 0.48 -6.61
N LYS A 10 9.40 0.92 -7.69
CA LYS A 10 9.64 2.35 -7.91
C LYS A 10 8.32 3.13 -7.90
N GLU A 11 7.28 2.58 -8.54
CA GLU A 11 5.95 3.20 -8.57
C GLU A 11 5.32 3.27 -7.17
N GLY A 12 5.48 2.22 -6.37
CA GLY A 12 5.00 2.20 -4.99
C GLY A 12 5.69 3.24 -4.12
N LEU A 13 6.99 3.43 -4.30
CA LEU A 13 7.72 4.47 -3.59
C LEU A 13 7.24 5.86 -4.01
N GLU A 14 6.99 6.09 -5.29
CA GLU A 14 6.46 7.38 -5.78
C GLU A 14 5.10 7.68 -5.14
N LYS A 15 4.23 6.68 -4.99
CA LYS A 15 2.93 6.85 -4.32
C LYS A 15 3.09 7.21 -2.84
N VAL A 16 4.01 6.54 -2.14
CA VAL A 16 4.28 6.83 -0.73
C VAL A 16 4.80 8.26 -0.58
N GLN A 17 5.72 8.68 -1.43
CA GLN A 17 6.26 10.04 -1.41
C GLN A 17 5.19 11.08 -1.72
N ALA A 18 4.30 10.81 -2.67
CA ALA A 18 3.20 11.71 -3.01
C ALA A 18 2.22 11.87 -1.83
N GLU A 19 1.87 10.77 -1.16
CA GLU A 19 1.02 10.81 0.03
C GLU A 19 1.69 11.62 1.15
N LEU A 20 2.98 11.36 1.39
CA LEU A 20 3.74 12.06 2.42
C LEU A 20 3.78 13.56 2.16
N ASN A 21 4.05 13.97 0.91
CA ASN A 21 4.05 15.38 0.53
C ASN A 21 2.69 16.02 0.72
N ASN A 22 1.61 15.34 0.33
CA ASN A 22 0.25 15.84 0.52
C ASN A 22 -0.07 16.04 2.00
N LEU A 23 0.30 15.10 2.85
CA LEU A 23 0.08 15.21 4.29
C LEU A 23 0.84 16.40 4.90
N ARG A 24 2.07 16.62 4.47
CA ARG A 24 2.91 17.71 4.97
C ARG A 24 2.48 19.09 4.45
N GLU A 25 2.12 19.17 3.17
CA GLU A 25 1.91 20.47 2.51
C GLU A 25 0.45 20.89 2.44
N VAL A 26 -0.48 19.95 2.49
CA VAL A 26 -1.92 20.22 2.39
C VAL A 26 -2.64 19.92 3.70
N GLU A 27 -2.56 18.69 4.17
CA GLU A 27 -3.35 18.24 5.33
C GLU A 27 -2.87 18.86 6.64
N ARG A 28 -1.57 18.88 6.88
CA ARG A 28 -1.02 19.46 8.12
C ARG A 28 -1.37 20.96 8.26
N PRO A 29 -1.14 21.81 7.24
CA PRO A 29 -1.54 23.22 7.33
C PRO A 29 -3.05 23.42 7.51
N ARG A 30 -3.87 22.59 6.84
CA ARG A 30 -5.33 22.63 6.98
C ARG A 30 -5.76 22.38 8.42
N ILE A 31 -5.17 21.38 9.07
CA ILE A 31 -5.48 21.02 10.45
C ILE A 31 -4.99 22.10 11.43
N ILE A 32 -3.80 22.66 11.19
CA ILE A 32 -3.29 23.75 12.03
C ILE A 32 -4.24 24.95 11.95
N ALA A 33 -4.74 25.28 10.77
CA ALA A 33 -5.74 26.35 10.60
C ALA A 33 -7.05 26.02 11.34
N ALA A 34 -7.52 24.77 11.26
CA ALA A 34 -8.72 24.33 11.95
C ALA A 34 -8.57 24.41 13.47
N LEU A 35 -7.40 24.05 13.99
CA LEU A 35 -7.10 24.19 15.43
C LEU A 35 -7.12 25.65 15.88
N LYS A 36 -6.53 26.53 15.08
CA LYS A 36 -6.50 27.96 15.35
C LYS A 36 -7.93 28.53 15.38
N ASP A 37 -8.75 28.18 14.41
CA ASP A 37 -10.13 28.62 14.33
C ASP A 37 -10.95 28.10 15.51
N ALA A 38 -10.78 26.85 15.89
CA ALA A 38 -11.48 26.25 17.02
C ALA A 38 -11.10 26.92 18.35
N ARG A 39 -9.82 27.27 18.53
CA ARG A 39 -9.36 28.03 19.72
C ARG A 39 -9.99 29.40 19.79
N ALA A 40 -10.17 30.05 18.65
CA ALA A 40 -10.77 31.38 18.59
C ALA A 40 -12.25 31.39 18.97
N GLN A 41 -12.94 30.24 18.96
CA GLN A 41 -14.34 30.12 19.30
C GLN A 41 -14.61 30.02 20.80
N GLY A 42 -13.59 29.97 21.66
CA GLY A 42 -13.74 30.09 23.10
C GLY A 42 -13.32 28.88 23.92
N ASP A 43 -14.22 28.37 24.78
CA ASP A 43 -13.89 27.35 25.77
C ASP A 43 -13.46 26.03 25.15
N LEU A 44 -12.20 25.66 25.38
CA LEU A 44 -11.62 24.42 24.83
C LEU A 44 -12.10 23.15 25.55
N SER A 45 -12.62 23.27 26.77
CA SER A 45 -13.07 22.12 27.55
C SER A 45 -14.35 21.48 26.99
N GLU A 46 -15.17 22.28 26.27
CA GLU A 46 -16.42 21.80 25.66
C GLU A 46 -16.48 22.07 24.16
N ASN A 47 -15.31 22.25 23.53
CA ASN A 47 -15.23 22.58 22.12
C ASN A 47 -15.04 21.30 21.29
N ALA A 48 -16.14 20.78 20.73
CA ALA A 48 -16.13 19.58 19.91
C ALA A 48 -15.30 19.76 18.63
N ASP A 49 -15.28 20.95 18.06
CA ASP A 49 -14.47 21.24 16.86
C ASP A 49 -12.98 21.16 17.17
N TYR A 50 -12.57 21.66 18.34
CA TYR A 50 -11.20 21.57 18.79
C TYR A 50 -10.77 20.11 19.03
N ASP A 51 -11.62 19.34 19.71
CA ASP A 51 -11.34 17.92 19.97
C ASP A 51 -11.25 17.11 18.67
N ALA A 52 -12.14 17.37 17.71
CA ALA A 52 -12.12 16.72 16.42
C ALA A 52 -10.84 17.07 15.64
N ALA A 53 -10.43 18.34 15.63
CA ALA A 53 -9.21 18.79 14.97
C ALA A 53 -7.96 18.20 15.62
N ARG A 54 -7.94 18.07 16.95
CA ARG A 54 -6.84 17.43 17.69
C ARG A 54 -6.73 15.95 17.34
N HIS A 55 -7.86 15.26 17.26
CA HIS A 55 -7.88 13.85 16.88
C HIS A 55 -7.37 13.66 15.46
N GLU A 56 -7.84 14.49 14.54
CA GLU A 56 -7.37 14.44 13.14
C GLU A 56 -5.87 14.76 13.04
N GLN A 57 -5.38 15.72 13.83
CA GLN A 57 -3.95 16.03 13.90
C GLN A 57 -3.14 14.80 14.31
N SER A 58 -3.58 14.09 15.34
CA SER A 58 -2.89 12.88 15.79
C SER A 58 -2.82 11.81 14.70
N SER A 59 -3.92 11.62 13.97
CA SER A 59 -3.97 10.67 12.86
C SER A 59 -3.01 11.04 11.73
N VAL A 60 -3.01 12.30 11.33
CA VAL A 60 -2.14 12.80 10.25
C VAL A 60 -0.67 12.74 10.65
N GLU A 61 -0.32 13.18 11.85
CA GLU A 61 1.07 13.13 12.32
C GLU A 61 1.58 11.69 12.46
N GLY A 62 0.73 10.78 12.92
CA GLY A 62 1.06 9.36 12.99
C GLY A 62 1.32 8.77 11.61
N ARG A 63 0.49 9.12 10.64
CA ARG A 63 0.67 8.64 9.25
C ARG A 63 1.94 9.23 8.62
N ILE A 64 2.25 10.49 8.89
CA ILE A 64 3.49 11.12 8.42
C ILE A 64 4.70 10.36 8.95
N GLN A 65 4.72 10.05 10.24
CA GLN A 65 5.83 9.31 10.85
C GLN A 65 5.98 7.91 10.23
N GLU A 66 4.87 7.23 10.00
CA GLU A 66 4.86 5.92 9.37
C GLU A 66 5.44 5.97 7.96
N LEU A 67 5.00 6.94 7.14
CA LEU A 67 5.49 7.09 5.78
C LEU A 67 6.95 7.54 5.72
N GLU A 68 7.37 8.42 6.62
CA GLU A 68 8.79 8.81 6.74
C GLU A 68 9.67 7.59 7.04
N TYR A 69 9.23 6.75 7.96
CA TYR A 69 9.93 5.51 8.28
C TYR A 69 10.03 4.58 7.07
N MET A 70 8.93 4.44 6.31
CA MET A 70 8.92 3.63 5.09
C MET A 70 9.91 4.15 4.06
N VAL A 71 9.94 5.46 3.83
CA VAL A 71 10.85 6.07 2.85
C VAL A 71 12.32 5.89 3.28
N GLU A 72 12.62 6.02 4.56
CA GLU A 72 13.98 5.85 5.09
C GLU A 72 14.46 4.40 5.05
N ASN A 73 13.56 3.44 5.06
CA ASN A 73 13.87 2.02 5.13
C ASN A 73 13.39 1.25 3.89
N VAL A 74 13.25 1.94 2.76
CA VAL A 74 12.80 1.33 1.52
C VAL A 74 13.89 0.50 0.88
N ASN A 75 13.48 -0.65 0.33
CA ASN A 75 14.29 -1.45 -0.57
C ASN A 75 13.56 -1.52 -1.91
N ILE A 76 14.14 -0.88 -2.94
CA ILE A 76 13.52 -0.83 -4.27
C ILE A 76 13.73 -2.15 -4.97
N ILE A 77 12.63 -2.75 -5.42
CA ILE A 77 12.65 -4.04 -6.10
C ILE A 77 12.28 -3.84 -7.57
N GLU A 78 13.12 -4.39 -8.45
CA GLU A 78 12.84 -4.43 -9.87
C GLU A 78 12.18 -5.77 -10.23
N PRO A 79 11.19 -5.78 -11.13
CA PRO A 79 10.58 -7.04 -11.54
C PRO A 79 11.58 -7.92 -12.30
N PRO A 80 11.58 -9.24 -12.06
CA PRO A 80 12.40 -10.17 -12.83
C PRO A 80 12.02 -10.13 -14.32
N LYS A 81 13.01 -10.32 -15.19
CA LYS A 81 12.78 -10.24 -16.65
C LYS A 81 12.20 -11.53 -17.25
N ASN A 82 12.58 -12.68 -16.69
CA ASN A 82 12.27 -13.98 -17.27
C ASN A 82 11.37 -14.86 -16.38
N SER A 83 10.88 -14.31 -15.29
CA SER A 83 10.02 -15.05 -14.36
C SER A 83 9.09 -14.08 -13.63
N VAL A 84 8.08 -14.63 -12.95
CA VAL A 84 7.17 -13.84 -12.15
C VAL A 84 7.81 -13.52 -10.79
N GLY A 85 7.75 -12.28 -10.40
CA GLY A 85 8.23 -11.83 -9.11
C GLY A 85 7.58 -10.53 -8.71
N LEU A 86 8.05 -9.93 -7.62
CA LEU A 86 7.53 -8.66 -7.14
C LEU A 86 7.69 -7.58 -8.22
N GLY A 87 6.61 -6.86 -8.51
CA GLY A 87 6.55 -5.86 -9.56
C GLY A 87 6.11 -6.38 -10.92
N SER A 88 5.97 -7.69 -11.09
CA SER A 88 5.53 -8.28 -12.36
C SER A 88 4.05 -8.09 -12.60
N VAL A 89 3.69 -7.87 -13.88
CA VAL A 89 2.30 -7.87 -14.35
C VAL A 89 2.10 -9.17 -15.15
N VAL A 90 1.15 -9.98 -14.72
CA VAL A 90 0.97 -11.35 -15.25
C VAL A 90 -0.45 -11.52 -15.74
N THR A 91 -0.59 -12.05 -16.97
CA THR A 91 -1.88 -12.50 -17.47
C THR A 91 -2.02 -13.99 -17.18
N ILE A 92 -3.06 -14.35 -16.44
CA ILE A 92 -3.32 -15.72 -15.99
C ILE A 92 -4.55 -16.24 -16.71
N LYS A 93 -4.47 -17.45 -17.21
CA LYS A 93 -5.61 -18.16 -17.77
C LYS A 93 -6.04 -19.28 -16.83
N TYR A 94 -7.30 -19.26 -16.43
CA TYR A 94 -7.87 -20.33 -15.62
C TYR A 94 -8.18 -21.54 -16.52
N MET A 95 -7.60 -22.66 -16.18
CA MET A 95 -7.71 -23.87 -17.02
C MET A 95 -9.13 -24.45 -17.04
N ASP A 96 -9.95 -24.15 -16.04
CA ASP A 96 -11.30 -24.71 -15.90
C ASP A 96 -12.30 -24.08 -16.86
N ASP A 97 -12.19 -22.77 -17.11
CA ASP A 97 -13.20 -22.02 -17.85
C ASP A 97 -12.62 -21.13 -18.96
N ASP A 98 -11.31 -21.22 -19.20
CA ASP A 98 -10.57 -20.42 -20.18
C ASP A 98 -10.66 -18.88 -19.96
N GLU A 99 -11.07 -18.44 -18.78
CA GLU A 99 -11.08 -17.01 -18.45
C GLU A 99 -9.66 -16.51 -18.19
N GLU A 100 -9.39 -15.29 -18.61
CA GLU A 100 -8.11 -14.64 -18.39
C GLU A 100 -8.28 -13.43 -17.46
N GLU A 101 -7.32 -13.26 -16.56
CA GLU A 101 -7.23 -12.07 -15.72
C GLU A 101 -5.79 -11.59 -15.64
N VAL A 102 -5.64 -10.28 -15.50
CA VAL A 102 -4.33 -9.65 -15.35
C VAL A 102 -4.13 -9.28 -13.89
N TYR A 103 -3.04 -9.75 -13.32
CA TYR A 103 -2.67 -9.45 -11.94
C TYR A 103 -1.31 -8.75 -11.88
N SER A 104 -1.18 -7.82 -10.94
CA SER A 104 0.10 -7.21 -10.58
C SER A 104 0.56 -7.79 -9.24
N ILE A 105 1.79 -8.27 -9.18
CA ILE A 105 2.38 -8.79 -7.95
C ILE A 105 3.04 -7.64 -7.21
N VAL A 106 2.54 -7.33 -6.02
CA VAL A 106 2.98 -6.15 -5.26
C VAL A 106 3.34 -6.54 -3.83
N GLY A 107 4.05 -5.65 -3.14
CA GLY A 107 4.34 -5.82 -1.72
C GLY A 107 3.10 -5.62 -0.84
N PRO A 108 3.18 -6.00 0.44
CA PRO A 108 2.02 -5.95 1.35
C PRO A 108 1.38 -4.57 1.48
N THR A 109 2.16 -3.50 1.30
CA THR A 109 1.66 -2.13 1.43
C THR A 109 0.93 -1.62 0.19
N GLU A 110 1.05 -2.33 -0.93
CA GLU A 110 0.49 -1.92 -2.22
C GLU A 110 -0.70 -2.77 -2.66
N VAL A 111 -1.12 -3.74 -1.85
CA VAL A 111 -2.22 -4.67 -2.21
C VAL A 111 -3.52 -3.91 -2.41
N ASP A 112 -4.17 -4.17 -3.55
CA ASP A 112 -5.46 -3.60 -3.89
C ASP A 112 -6.23 -4.61 -4.75
N VAL A 113 -7.08 -5.39 -4.10
CA VAL A 113 -7.83 -6.47 -4.75
C VAL A 113 -8.74 -5.94 -5.87
N ASN A 114 -9.30 -4.76 -5.69
CA ASN A 114 -10.20 -4.17 -6.68
C ASN A 114 -9.50 -3.82 -8.00
N ASN A 115 -8.18 -3.57 -7.94
CA ASN A 115 -7.35 -3.28 -9.11
C ASN A 115 -6.43 -4.46 -9.47
N ASN A 116 -6.74 -5.66 -8.98
CA ASN A 116 -5.97 -6.89 -9.22
C ASN A 116 -4.49 -6.76 -8.84
N LYS A 117 -4.21 -6.03 -7.76
CA LYS A 117 -2.88 -5.95 -7.15
C LYS A 117 -2.84 -6.92 -5.99
N ILE A 118 -2.13 -8.01 -6.16
CA ILE A 118 -2.07 -9.10 -5.18
C ILE A 118 -0.67 -9.25 -4.61
N SER A 119 -0.62 -9.76 -3.37
CA SER A 119 0.64 -10.04 -2.70
C SER A 119 1.31 -11.30 -3.27
N ASP A 120 2.63 -11.33 -3.24
CA ASP A 120 3.40 -12.54 -3.53
C ASP A 120 3.11 -13.67 -2.53
N LYS A 121 2.49 -13.35 -1.41
CA LYS A 121 2.06 -14.31 -0.38
C LYS A 121 0.61 -14.73 -0.49
N SER A 122 -0.17 -14.11 -1.40
CA SER A 122 -1.54 -14.54 -1.66
C SER A 122 -1.57 -15.93 -2.30
N PRO A 123 -2.71 -16.65 -2.28
CA PRO A 123 -2.78 -17.98 -2.90
C PRO A 123 -2.34 -18.00 -4.36
N ILE A 124 -2.83 -17.08 -5.18
CA ILE A 124 -2.44 -16.99 -6.58
C ILE A 124 -1.00 -16.50 -6.71
N GLY A 125 -0.65 -15.43 -6.00
CA GLY A 125 0.69 -14.86 -6.05
C GLY A 125 1.77 -15.86 -5.68
N SER A 126 1.59 -16.59 -4.57
CA SER A 126 2.58 -17.59 -4.13
C SER A 126 2.72 -18.77 -5.11
N ALA A 127 1.64 -19.11 -5.82
CA ALA A 127 1.66 -20.19 -6.80
C ALA A 127 2.44 -19.82 -8.05
N ILE A 128 2.40 -18.56 -8.49
CA ILE A 128 2.99 -18.15 -9.77
C ILE A 128 4.36 -17.49 -9.63
N VAL A 129 4.78 -17.08 -8.43
CA VAL A 129 6.12 -16.51 -8.23
C VAL A 129 7.18 -17.52 -8.67
N GLY A 130 8.13 -17.06 -9.51
CA GLY A 130 9.15 -17.92 -10.09
C GLY A 130 8.74 -18.63 -11.37
N ALA A 131 7.47 -18.57 -11.75
CA ALA A 131 6.97 -19.21 -12.96
C ALA A 131 7.37 -18.44 -14.22
N LYS A 132 7.33 -19.11 -15.36
CA LYS A 132 7.60 -18.54 -16.68
C LYS A 132 6.34 -18.60 -17.52
N VAL A 133 6.31 -17.83 -18.60
CA VAL A 133 5.21 -17.85 -19.56
C VAL A 133 5.01 -19.29 -20.09
N GLY A 134 3.78 -19.76 -20.03
CA GLY A 134 3.42 -21.12 -20.43
C GLY A 134 3.38 -22.13 -19.30
N ASP A 135 3.88 -21.80 -18.13
CA ASP A 135 3.84 -22.71 -16.98
C ASP A 135 2.41 -22.84 -16.44
N VAL A 136 2.07 -24.04 -15.99
CA VAL A 136 0.82 -24.32 -15.27
C VAL A 136 1.13 -24.46 -13.80
N CYS A 137 0.49 -23.63 -12.97
CA CYS A 137 0.77 -23.56 -11.55
C CYS A 137 -0.48 -23.95 -10.74
N PRO A 138 -0.40 -24.97 -9.87
CA PRO A 138 -1.51 -25.29 -8.97
C PRO A 138 -1.62 -24.23 -7.89
N VAL A 139 -2.84 -23.75 -7.63
CA VAL A 139 -3.12 -22.74 -6.61
C VAL A 139 -3.79 -23.42 -5.42
N GLN A 140 -3.20 -23.23 -4.25
CA GLN A 140 -3.73 -23.71 -2.97
C GLN A 140 -4.43 -22.55 -2.27
N ALA A 141 -5.75 -22.60 -2.20
CA ALA A 141 -6.56 -21.58 -1.56
C ALA A 141 -7.37 -22.18 -0.41
N PRO A 142 -7.87 -21.36 0.53
CA PRO A 142 -8.71 -21.85 1.64
C PRO A 142 -9.95 -22.62 1.17
N ASN A 143 -10.45 -22.29 -0.04
CA ASN A 143 -11.64 -22.92 -0.63
C ASN A 143 -11.33 -24.16 -1.47
N GLY A 144 -10.07 -24.57 -1.56
CA GLY A 144 -9.62 -25.69 -2.35
C GLY A 144 -8.52 -25.33 -3.35
N SER A 145 -8.08 -26.32 -4.11
CA SER A 145 -7.00 -26.14 -5.11
C SER A 145 -7.56 -25.93 -6.51
N TYR A 146 -6.88 -25.12 -7.32
CA TYR A 146 -7.23 -24.92 -8.73
C TYR A 146 -6.01 -24.55 -9.58
#